data_ce10cc99c06bbc520272511b3467f02d
#
_entry.id   ce10cc99c06bbc520272511b3467f02d
#
_cell.length_a   1.000
_cell.length_b   1.000
_cell.length_c   1.000
_cell.angle_alpha   90.00
_cell.angle_beta   90.00
_cell.angle_gamma   90.00
#
_symmetry.space_group_name_H-M   'P 1'
#
loop_
_entity.id
_entity.type
_entity.pdbx_description
1 polymer ?
#
loop_
_entity_poly.entity_id
_entity_poly.type
_entity_poly.pdbx_seq_one_letter_code
_entity_poly.pdbx_strand_id
1 'polypeptide(L)'
;MMRRFATIIVAILLVLTACGGDDDGGGFDADAFTGIDVTVGSKNFTEQYVLSEILIQALAARGANVTDATDTGDTPTTRAALLGGDIDLYWEYNSTGWVEHLGQADPPNPEGEELTESVAAIDSERNSIEWIGRSSFNDTYGFAASPAIAEETRASRITVEAFDLDAMAEYLEDNSDTIVCVEPEFPGRADGLVLFEEATGFAIPQDRIRVFENAADVYEAVAIGTCDFGEIFTTDGRIDSLDLTVVVDPGVFYVYNVSLNIPTGLYERAPEAWDDLVAEILAPLSQNRITELNRRVAEGEPLSEVAADFIRTFRING
;
A
#
# COMPACT_ATOMS: atom_id res chain seq x y z
N MET A 1 -54.20 80.15 0.83
CA MET A 1 -53.68 79.36 -0.28
C MET A 1 -52.50 78.50 0.22
N MET A 2 -52.79 77.30 0.62
CA MET A 2 -51.76 76.37 1.12
C MET A 2 -51.46 75.34 0.04
N ARG A 3 -50.25 75.34 -0.51
CA ARG A 3 -49.76 74.32 -1.44
C ARG A 3 -49.19 73.15 -0.64
N ARG A 4 -49.80 71.98 -0.75
CA ARG A 4 -49.32 70.76 -0.19
C ARG A 4 -48.28 70.17 -1.16
N PHE A 5 -47.04 69.97 -0.71
CA PHE A 5 -46.01 69.21 -1.38
C PHE A 5 -46.15 67.73 -1.00
N ALA A 6 -46.38 66.88 -1.98
CA ALA A 6 -46.36 65.43 -1.82
C ALA A 6 -44.94 64.93 -2.06
N THR A 7 -44.35 64.32 -1.04
CA THR A 7 -43.04 63.71 -1.11
C THR A 7 -43.25 62.28 -1.58
N ILE A 8 -42.73 61.97 -2.78
CA ILE A 8 -42.69 60.63 -3.31
C ILE A 8 -41.41 59.97 -2.79
N ILE A 9 -41.55 58.91 -1.97
CA ILE A 9 -40.49 58.08 -1.53
C ILE A 9 -40.33 56.96 -2.58
N VAL A 10 -39.22 56.96 -3.34
CA VAL A 10 -38.82 55.87 -4.25
C VAL A 10 -38.05 54.90 -3.41
N ALA A 11 -38.63 53.72 -3.17
CA ALA A 11 -37.92 52.59 -2.57
C ALA A 11 -37.09 51.90 -3.66
N ILE A 12 -35.78 52.04 -3.59
CA ILE A 12 -34.85 51.27 -4.44
C ILE A 12 -34.68 49.88 -3.82
N LEU A 13 -35.26 48.88 -4.44
CA LEU A 13 -34.96 47.47 -4.15
C LEU A 13 -33.56 47.16 -4.72
N LEU A 14 -32.58 47.03 -3.84
CA LEU A 14 -31.31 46.42 -4.15
C LEU A 14 -31.52 44.89 -4.27
N VAL A 15 -31.57 44.38 -5.50
CA VAL A 15 -31.43 42.95 -5.76
C VAL A 15 -29.96 42.62 -5.65
N LEU A 16 -29.56 41.98 -4.55
CA LEU A 16 -28.27 41.34 -4.41
C LEU A 16 -28.33 40.04 -5.25
N THR A 17 -27.86 40.12 -6.51
CA THR A 17 -27.45 38.91 -7.24
C THR A 17 -26.19 38.40 -6.58
N ALA A 18 -26.32 37.34 -5.78
CA ALA A 18 -25.19 36.49 -5.41
C ALA A 18 -24.75 35.82 -6.72
N CYS A 19 -23.64 36.29 -7.29
CA CYS A 19 -22.87 35.47 -8.22
C CYS A 19 -22.29 34.31 -7.40
N GLY A 20 -22.93 33.16 -7.49
CA GLY A 20 -22.24 31.91 -7.19
C GLY A 20 -21.11 31.80 -8.21
N GLY A 21 -19.88 31.97 -7.78
CA GLY A 21 -18.72 31.51 -8.53
C GLY A 21 -18.77 29.99 -8.46
N ASP A 22 -18.90 29.36 -9.59
CA ASP A 22 -18.50 27.97 -9.74
C ASP A 22 -16.98 27.94 -9.56
N ASP A 23 -16.52 27.71 -8.33
CA ASP A 23 -15.17 27.23 -8.07
C ASP A 23 -15.17 25.75 -8.50
N ASP A 24 -14.73 25.48 -9.72
CA ASP A 24 -14.30 24.17 -10.22
C ASP A 24 -12.97 23.76 -9.55
N GLY A 25 -12.90 23.83 -8.24
CA GLY A 25 -11.90 23.20 -7.41
C GLY A 25 -12.60 22.10 -6.65
N GLY A 26 -12.25 20.86 -6.89
CA GLY A 26 -12.78 19.71 -6.16
C GLY A 26 -12.69 19.97 -4.65
N GLY A 27 -13.79 20.42 -4.05
CA GLY A 27 -13.91 20.67 -2.64
C GLY A 27 -14.33 19.40 -1.93
N PHE A 28 -13.82 19.20 -0.72
CA PHE A 28 -14.26 18.12 0.15
C PHE A 28 -15.80 18.07 0.26
N ASP A 29 -16.39 16.94 -0.10
CA ASP A 29 -17.81 16.66 0.05
C ASP A 29 -18.03 15.71 1.25
N ALA A 30 -18.53 16.26 2.35
CA ALA A 30 -18.80 15.54 3.58
C ALA A 30 -19.93 14.51 3.45
N ASP A 31 -20.72 14.59 2.40
CA ASP A 31 -21.89 13.74 2.18
C ASP A 31 -21.71 12.77 0.98
N ALA A 32 -20.51 12.73 0.37
CA ALA A 32 -20.21 11.97 -0.84
C ALA A 32 -20.56 10.47 -0.75
N PHE A 33 -20.44 9.89 0.45
CA PHE A 33 -20.74 8.48 0.73
C PHE A 33 -21.94 8.29 1.67
N THR A 34 -22.80 9.29 1.83
CA THR A 34 -23.99 9.17 2.67
C THR A 34 -24.91 8.05 2.21
N GLY A 35 -25.23 7.12 3.12
CA GLY A 35 -26.06 5.95 2.83
C GLY A 35 -25.31 4.79 2.13
N ILE A 36 -23.97 4.85 2.14
CA ILE A 36 -23.11 3.74 1.74
C ILE A 36 -22.61 3.03 3.01
N ASP A 37 -22.95 1.76 3.15
CA ASP A 37 -22.39 0.86 4.14
C ASP A 37 -21.20 0.15 3.50
N VAL A 38 -20.04 0.10 4.17
CA VAL A 38 -18.83 -0.57 3.70
C VAL A 38 -18.08 -1.26 4.82
N THR A 39 -17.56 -2.44 4.53
CA THR A 39 -16.65 -3.21 5.38
C THR A 39 -15.26 -3.15 4.78
N VAL A 40 -14.32 -2.49 5.46
CA VAL A 40 -12.94 -2.34 5.03
C VAL A 40 -12.10 -3.47 5.59
N GLY A 41 -11.51 -4.28 4.71
CA GLY A 41 -10.55 -5.31 5.08
C GLY A 41 -9.10 -4.86 4.91
N SER A 42 -8.17 -5.73 5.31
CA SER A 42 -6.74 -5.60 5.02
C SER A 42 -6.01 -6.93 5.08
N LYS A 43 -4.84 -7.01 4.44
CA LYS A 43 -3.87 -8.04 4.78
C LYS A 43 -3.26 -7.78 6.17
N ASN A 44 -2.55 -8.77 6.71
CA ASN A 44 -2.10 -8.80 8.10
C ASN A 44 -0.67 -8.23 8.31
N PHE A 45 -0.35 -7.08 7.70
CA PHE A 45 0.94 -6.40 7.91
C PHE A 45 0.80 -4.86 7.98
N THR A 46 1.84 -4.20 8.49
CA THR A 46 1.80 -2.80 8.94
C THR A 46 1.30 -1.83 7.87
N GLU A 47 1.82 -1.90 6.64
CA GLU A 47 1.41 -0.97 5.57
C GLU A 47 -0.07 -1.08 5.25
N GLN A 48 -0.59 -2.30 5.19
CA GLN A 48 -2.00 -2.54 4.94
C GLN A 48 -2.88 -1.95 6.04
N TYR A 49 -2.46 -2.05 7.31
CA TYR A 49 -3.18 -1.39 8.41
C TYR A 49 -3.16 0.13 8.27
N VAL A 50 -2.01 0.73 7.93
CA VAL A 50 -1.87 2.17 7.73
C VAL A 50 -2.79 2.67 6.62
N LEU A 51 -2.75 2.02 5.46
CA LEU A 51 -3.58 2.40 4.30
C LEU A 51 -5.06 2.23 4.59
N SER A 52 -5.44 1.13 5.26
CA SER A 52 -6.84 0.85 5.59
C SER A 52 -7.39 1.81 6.65
N GLU A 53 -6.62 2.15 7.67
CA GLU A 53 -7.05 3.12 8.70
C GLU A 53 -7.22 4.53 8.10
N ILE A 54 -6.35 4.95 7.19
CA ILE A 54 -6.52 6.20 6.45
C ILE A 54 -7.84 6.17 5.67
N LEU A 55 -8.13 5.09 4.96
CA LEU A 55 -9.35 4.92 4.19
C LEU A 55 -10.60 4.92 5.07
N ILE A 56 -10.59 4.19 6.18
CA ILE A 56 -11.69 4.13 7.17
C ILE A 56 -12.05 5.53 7.66
N GLN A 57 -11.04 6.28 8.12
CA GLN A 57 -11.28 7.64 8.62
C GLN A 57 -11.75 8.59 7.53
N ALA A 58 -11.21 8.49 6.32
CA ALA A 58 -11.59 9.33 5.19
C ALA A 58 -13.03 9.05 4.70
N LEU A 59 -13.43 7.78 4.65
CA LEU A 59 -14.80 7.37 4.32
C LEU A 59 -15.81 7.81 5.38
N ALA A 60 -15.48 7.60 6.65
CA ALA A 60 -16.35 8.01 7.76
C ALA A 60 -16.57 9.53 7.77
N ALA A 61 -15.54 10.32 7.47
CA ALA A 61 -15.64 11.77 7.37
C ALA A 61 -16.52 12.26 6.20
N ARG A 62 -16.72 11.39 5.19
CA ARG A 62 -17.58 11.64 4.01
C ARG A 62 -18.95 10.97 4.10
N GLY A 63 -19.39 10.59 5.30
CA GLY A 63 -20.74 10.10 5.56
C GLY A 63 -20.98 8.62 5.31
N ALA A 64 -19.95 7.80 5.00
CA ALA A 64 -20.08 6.36 4.93
C ALA A 64 -20.32 5.74 6.33
N ASN A 65 -21.09 4.66 6.38
CA ASN A 65 -21.17 3.81 7.55
C ASN A 65 -20.11 2.70 7.42
N VAL A 66 -18.96 2.87 8.09
CA VAL A 66 -17.80 2.01 7.92
C VAL A 66 -17.71 0.96 9.01
N THR A 67 -17.55 -0.30 8.61
CA THR A 67 -17.18 -1.41 9.48
C THR A 67 -15.69 -1.70 9.28
N ASP A 68 -14.93 -1.70 10.36
CA ASP A 68 -13.53 -2.11 10.37
C ASP A 68 -13.43 -3.64 10.48
N ALA A 69 -12.87 -4.28 9.45
CA ALA A 69 -12.55 -5.69 9.38
C ALA A 69 -11.07 -5.91 8.98
N THR A 70 -10.20 -4.94 9.32
CA THR A 70 -8.75 -5.05 9.11
C THR A 70 -8.18 -6.28 9.82
N ASP A 71 -6.95 -6.69 9.43
CA ASP A 71 -6.37 -7.98 9.85
C ASP A 71 -7.22 -9.18 9.38
N THR A 72 -7.76 -9.10 8.18
CA THR A 72 -8.57 -10.16 7.57
C THR A 72 -7.78 -11.45 7.39
N GLY A 73 -6.48 -11.34 7.05
CA GLY A 73 -5.56 -12.46 6.90
C GLY A 73 -4.49 -12.25 5.84
N ASP A 74 -3.94 -13.37 5.37
CA ASP A 74 -2.96 -13.43 4.28
C ASP A 74 -3.58 -13.09 2.91
N THR A 75 -2.75 -13.09 1.87
CA THR A 75 -3.17 -12.77 0.50
C THR A 75 -4.38 -13.61 0.02
N PRO A 76 -4.36 -14.95 0.07
CA PRO A 76 -5.51 -15.73 -0.39
C PRO A 76 -6.76 -15.56 0.49
N THR A 77 -6.60 -15.40 1.80
CA THR A 77 -7.72 -15.21 2.74
C THR A 77 -8.42 -13.88 2.49
N THR A 78 -7.67 -12.80 2.36
CA THR A 78 -8.24 -11.46 2.13
C THR A 78 -8.92 -11.38 0.77
N ARG A 79 -8.31 -11.96 -0.27
CA ARG A 79 -8.94 -12.05 -1.59
C ARG A 79 -10.23 -12.85 -1.57
N ALA A 80 -10.26 -13.99 -0.87
CA ALA A 80 -11.46 -14.80 -0.73
C ALA A 80 -12.57 -14.05 0.02
N ALA A 81 -12.23 -13.29 1.07
CA ALA A 81 -13.17 -12.45 1.79
C ALA A 81 -13.82 -11.38 0.91
N LEU A 82 -13.06 -10.70 0.03
CA LEU A 82 -13.60 -9.74 -0.93
C LEU A 82 -14.56 -10.42 -1.92
N LEU A 83 -14.13 -11.54 -2.52
CA LEU A 83 -14.97 -12.27 -3.49
C LEU A 83 -16.21 -12.89 -2.85
N GLY A 84 -16.13 -13.25 -1.57
CA GLY A 84 -17.21 -13.78 -0.76
C GLY A 84 -18.19 -12.73 -0.24
N GLY A 85 -17.80 -11.46 -0.24
CA GLY A 85 -18.57 -10.35 0.32
C GLY A 85 -18.51 -10.27 1.86
N ASP A 86 -17.49 -10.88 2.48
CA ASP A 86 -17.21 -10.72 3.91
C ASP A 86 -16.56 -9.37 4.20
N ILE A 87 -15.80 -8.83 3.22
CA ILE A 87 -15.34 -7.45 3.15
C ILE A 87 -15.79 -6.82 1.83
N ASP A 88 -15.93 -5.50 1.78
CA ASP A 88 -16.37 -4.77 0.60
C ASP A 88 -15.22 -4.17 -0.18
N LEU A 89 -14.08 -3.90 0.47
CA LEU A 89 -12.90 -3.31 -0.16
C LEU A 89 -11.65 -3.51 0.68
N TYR A 90 -10.48 -3.51 0.01
CA TYR A 90 -9.15 -3.50 0.62
C TYR A 90 -8.11 -3.00 -0.39
N TRP A 91 -6.91 -2.68 0.09
CA TRP A 91 -5.79 -2.30 -0.75
C TRP A 91 -5.04 -3.54 -1.25
N GLU A 92 -4.82 -3.63 -2.57
CA GLU A 92 -4.09 -4.75 -3.18
C GLU A 92 -3.00 -4.25 -4.11
N TYR A 93 -1.98 -5.08 -4.30
CA TYR A 93 -0.82 -4.78 -5.13
C TYR A 93 -0.95 -5.40 -6.52
N ASN A 94 -0.55 -4.64 -7.55
CA ASN A 94 -0.70 -5.02 -8.94
C ASN A 94 0.00 -6.34 -9.29
N SER A 95 1.26 -6.58 -8.83
CA SER A 95 1.94 -7.86 -9.11
C SER A 95 1.29 -9.03 -8.38
N THR A 96 0.81 -8.85 -7.15
CA THR A 96 0.02 -9.87 -6.46
C THR A 96 -1.27 -10.18 -7.25
N GLY A 97 -1.96 -9.15 -7.73
CA GLY A 97 -3.13 -9.33 -8.59
C GLY A 97 -2.80 -10.14 -9.84
N TRP A 98 -1.68 -9.82 -10.50
CA TRP A 98 -1.23 -10.51 -11.71
C TRP A 98 -0.91 -11.98 -11.47
N VAL A 99 -0.04 -12.24 -10.50
CA VAL A 99 0.52 -13.58 -10.27
C VAL A 99 -0.46 -14.45 -9.47
N GLU A 100 -0.89 -13.99 -8.30
CA GLU A 100 -1.63 -14.80 -7.34
C GLU A 100 -3.14 -14.87 -7.65
N HIS A 101 -3.76 -13.73 -8.04
CA HIS A 101 -5.20 -13.71 -8.25
C HIS A 101 -5.60 -14.12 -9.67
N LEU A 102 -4.81 -13.74 -10.66
CA LEU A 102 -5.10 -14.02 -12.07
C LEU A 102 -4.31 -15.20 -12.64
N GLY A 103 -3.32 -15.72 -11.90
CA GLY A 103 -2.49 -16.86 -12.30
C GLY A 103 -1.69 -16.60 -13.57
N GLN A 104 -1.24 -15.35 -13.77
CA GLN A 104 -0.44 -14.95 -14.92
C GLN A 104 1.05 -15.07 -14.60
N ALA A 105 1.86 -15.41 -15.60
CA ALA A 105 3.32 -15.33 -15.53
C ALA A 105 3.80 -14.02 -16.17
N ASP A 106 5.07 -13.68 -15.94
CA ASP A 106 5.79 -12.58 -16.60
C ASP A 106 4.96 -11.30 -16.79
N PRO A 107 4.96 -10.36 -15.85
CA PRO A 107 4.18 -9.14 -15.98
C PRO A 107 4.59 -8.37 -17.24
N PRO A 108 3.61 -7.73 -17.94
CA PRO A 108 3.82 -7.14 -19.26
C PRO A 108 4.81 -5.97 -19.26
N ASN A 109 4.94 -5.26 -18.12
CA ASN A 109 5.87 -4.14 -17.97
C ASN A 109 6.32 -4.02 -16.52
N PRO A 110 7.64 -3.97 -16.23
CA PRO A 110 8.14 -3.77 -14.88
C PRO A 110 7.85 -2.39 -14.29
N GLU A 111 7.44 -1.38 -15.09
CA GLU A 111 7.18 -0.02 -14.60
C GLU A 111 5.82 0.19 -13.92
N GLY A 112 4.99 -0.83 -13.81
CA GLY A 112 3.80 -0.86 -12.96
C GLY A 112 2.53 -0.24 -13.53
N GLU A 113 2.58 0.73 -14.45
CA GLU A 113 1.38 1.36 -15.00
C GLU A 113 0.61 0.39 -15.92
N GLU A 114 1.27 -0.13 -16.95
CA GLU A 114 0.68 -1.11 -17.86
C GLU A 114 0.26 -2.39 -17.14
N LEU A 115 1.02 -2.79 -16.11
CA LEU A 115 0.66 -3.93 -15.25
C LEU A 115 -0.65 -3.66 -14.51
N THR A 116 -0.79 -2.49 -13.87
CA THR A 116 -2.01 -2.15 -13.14
C THR A 116 -3.23 -2.11 -14.07
N GLU A 117 -3.10 -1.49 -15.25
CA GLU A 117 -4.16 -1.45 -16.25
C GLU A 117 -4.56 -2.86 -16.73
N SER A 118 -3.56 -3.74 -16.93
CA SER A 118 -3.80 -5.12 -17.37
C SER A 118 -4.51 -5.95 -16.30
N VAL A 119 -4.10 -5.82 -15.04
CA VAL A 119 -4.76 -6.48 -13.90
C VAL A 119 -6.19 -5.98 -13.78
N ALA A 120 -6.38 -4.66 -13.75
CA ALA A 120 -7.70 -4.04 -13.62
C ALA A 120 -8.67 -4.53 -14.71
N ALA A 121 -8.23 -4.53 -15.97
CA ALA A 121 -9.07 -4.97 -17.08
C ALA A 121 -9.49 -6.45 -16.96
N ILE A 122 -8.55 -7.33 -16.60
CA ILE A 122 -8.83 -8.77 -16.51
C ILE A 122 -9.67 -9.08 -15.28
N ASP A 123 -9.40 -8.45 -14.15
CA ASP A 123 -10.09 -8.71 -12.89
C ASP A 123 -11.54 -8.17 -12.91
N SER A 124 -11.74 -6.99 -13.52
CA SER A 124 -13.08 -6.45 -13.75
C SER A 124 -13.91 -7.39 -14.64
N GLU A 125 -13.33 -7.92 -15.75
CA GLU A 125 -14.02 -8.85 -16.63
C GLU A 125 -14.34 -10.20 -15.97
N ARG A 126 -13.38 -10.78 -15.22
CA ARG A 126 -13.52 -12.13 -14.69
C ARG A 126 -14.23 -12.19 -13.34
N ASN A 127 -13.99 -11.23 -12.48
CA ASN A 127 -14.38 -11.26 -11.09
C ASN A 127 -15.27 -10.08 -10.67
N SER A 128 -15.50 -9.11 -11.57
CA SER A 128 -16.26 -7.87 -11.30
C SER A 128 -15.63 -7.07 -10.14
N ILE A 129 -14.30 -6.97 -10.12
CA ILE A 129 -13.53 -6.18 -9.17
C ILE A 129 -12.83 -5.05 -9.92
N GLU A 130 -13.11 -3.81 -9.48
CA GLU A 130 -12.42 -2.62 -9.97
C GLU A 130 -11.14 -2.37 -9.15
N TRP A 131 -10.12 -1.88 -9.83
CA TRP A 131 -8.83 -1.46 -9.28
C TRP A 131 -8.72 0.05 -9.42
N ILE A 132 -8.93 0.80 -8.34
CA ILE A 132 -9.00 2.25 -8.36
C ILE A 132 -7.66 2.85 -7.96
N GLY A 133 -7.17 3.77 -8.79
CA GLY A 133 -5.91 4.47 -8.59
C GLY A 133 -4.69 3.55 -8.71
N ARG A 134 -3.51 4.13 -8.55
CA ARG A 134 -2.22 3.44 -8.44
C ARG A 134 -1.27 4.29 -7.61
N SER A 135 -0.64 3.71 -6.59
CA SER A 135 0.37 4.41 -5.81
C SER A 135 1.61 4.74 -6.64
N SER A 136 2.29 5.80 -6.25
CA SER A 136 3.62 6.12 -6.81
C SER A 136 4.75 5.39 -6.09
N PHE A 137 4.49 4.84 -4.91
CA PHE A 137 5.44 4.01 -4.18
C PHE A 137 5.38 2.56 -4.65
N ASN A 138 6.48 1.84 -4.40
CA ASN A 138 6.65 0.43 -4.71
C ASN A 138 7.02 -0.31 -3.44
N ASP A 139 6.15 -1.21 -2.98
CA ASP A 139 6.38 -2.07 -1.83
C ASP A 139 6.84 -3.46 -2.28
N THR A 140 7.99 -3.50 -2.97
CA THR A 140 8.53 -4.74 -3.49
C THR A 140 9.21 -5.59 -2.42
N TYR A 141 9.37 -6.87 -2.71
CA TYR A 141 10.21 -7.76 -1.94
C TYR A 141 11.69 -7.38 -2.04
N GLY A 142 12.46 -7.83 -1.07
CA GLY A 142 13.90 -7.76 -1.05
C GLY A 142 14.46 -8.65 0.06
N PHE A 143 15.77 -8.56 0.28
CA PHE A 143 16.42 -9.20 1.41
C PHE A 143 17.20 -8.17 2.22
N ALA A 144 17.24 -8.37 3.54
CA ALA A 144 18.15 -7.70 4.44
C ALA A 144 19.17 -8.68 5.00
N ALA A 145 20.40 -8.21 5.18
CA ALA A 145 21.49 -8.95 5.80
C ALA A 145 21.63 -8.58 7.27
N SER A 146 21.99 -9.56 8.10
CA SER A 146 22.30 -9.36 9.51
C SER A 146 23.53 -8.43 9.70
N PRO A 147 23.68 -7.81 10.88
CA PRO A 147 24.84 -6.95 11.18
C PRO A 147 26.19 -7.66 10.99
N ALA A 148 26.25 -8.97 11.24
CA ALA A 148 27.47 -9.75 11.06
C ALA A 148 27.85 -9.87 9.58
N ILE A 149 26.88 -10.20 8.72
CA ILE A 149 27.07 -10.29 7.26
C ILE A 149 27.42 -8.91 6.70
N ALA A 150 26.71 -7.87 7.14
CA ALA A 150 26.97 -6.51 6.72
C ALA A 150 28.39 -6.02 7.07
N GLU A 151 28.90 -6.38 8.27
CA GLU A 151 30.28 -6.07 8.66
C GLU A 151 31.31 -6.85 7.82
N GLU A 152 31.09 -8.13 7.57
CA GLU A 152 31.92 -8.96 6.74
C GLU A 152 32.00 -8.46 5.31
N THR A 153 30.87 -8.08 4.72
CA THR A 153 30.76 -7.48 3.39
C THR A 153 31.56 -6.18 3.30
N ARG A 154 31.41 -5.28 4.27
CA ARG A 154 32.21 -4.02 4.36
C ARG A 154 33.71 -4.31 4.52
N ALA A 155 34.09 -5.28 5.35
CA ALA A 155 35.48 -5.67 5.57
C ALA A 155 36.14 -6.22 4.31
N SER A 156 35.39 -6.94 3.48
CA SER A 156 35.82 -7.48 2.19
C SER A 156 35.98 -6.41 1.09
N ARG A 157 35.70 -5.10 1.41
CA ARG A 157 35.71 -3.97 0.50
C ARG A 157 34.71 -4.10 -0.68
N ILE A 158 33.72 -4.92 -0.52
CA ILE A 158 32.54 -4.93 -1.37
C ILE A 158 31.78 -3.66 -1.03
N THR A 159 31.50 -2.80 -2.01
CA THR A 159 30.64 -1.65 -1.78
C THR A 159 29.24 -2.11 -1.50
N VAL A 160 28.42 -1.33 -0.78
CA VAL A 160 27.02 -1.70 -0.52
C VAL A 160 26.28 -1.93 -1.85
N GLU A 161 26.59 -1.14 -2.88
CA GLU A 161 26.01 -1.30 -4.22
C GLU A 161 26.43 -2.60 -4.94
N ALA A 162 27.49 -3.25 -4.49
CA ALA A 162 27.98 -4.52 -5.06
C ALA A 162 27.52 -5.75 -4.24
N PHE A 163 26.81 -5.56 -3.13
CA PHE A 163 26.19 -6.64 -2.39
C PHE A 163 24.74 -6.80 -2.84
N ASP A 164 24.60 -7.37 -4.03
CA ASP A 164 23.34 -7.64 -4.70
C ASP A 164 22.88 -9.10 -4.50
N LEU A 165 21.78 -9.47 -5.16
CA LEU A 165 21.21 -10.82 -5.06
C LEU A 165 22.16 -11.90 -5.54
N ASP A 166 23.00 -11.64 -6.56
CA ASP A 166 24.01 -12.60 -7.03
C ASP A 166 25.09 -12.80 -5.97
N ALA A 167 25.57 -11.71 -5.35
CA ALA A 167 26.55 -11.79 -4.26
C ALA A 167 25.97 -12.47 -3.01
N MET A 168 24.68 -12.29 -2.73
CA MET A 168 23.97 -13.04 -1.67
C MET A 168 23.93 -14.54 -2.01
N ALA A 169 23.62 -14.92 -3.24
CA ALA A 169 23.59 -16.31 -3.68
C ALA A 169 24.97 -16.98 -3.57
N GLU A 170 26.04 -16.29 -4.03
CA GLU A 170 27.44 -16.76 -3.87
C GLU A 170 27.77 -16.94 -2.38
N TYR A 171 27.41 -16.00 -1.52
CA TYR A 171 27.61 -16.11 -0.08
C TYR A 171 26.89 -17.34 0.50
N LEU A 172 25.64 -17.58 0.10
CA LEU A 172 24.84 -18.73 0.50
C LEU A 172 25.44 -20.06 0.03
N GLU A 173 26.04 -20.09 -1.17
CA GLU A 173 26.71 -21.27 -1.70
C GLU A 173 27.99 -21.62 -0.92
N ASP A 174 28.79 -20.60 -0.59
CA ASP A 174 30.06 -20.77 0.13
C ASP A 174 29.87 -21.06 1.63
N ASN A 175 28.74 -20.65 2.23
CA ASN A 175 28.47 -20.75 3.67
C ASN A 175 27.21 -21.59 3.95
N SER A 176 27.40 -22.90 4.10
CA SER A 176 26.29 -23.87 4.23
C SER A 176 25.46 -23.75 5.50
N ASP A 177 25.94 -23.04 6.52
CA ASP A 177 25.26 -22.87 7.81
C ASP A 177 24.38 -21.61 7.86
N THR A 178 24.36 -20.80 6.79
CA THR A 178 23.61 -19.55 6.69
C THR A 178 22.10 -19.80 6.69
N ILE A 179 21.38 -19.04 7.49
CA ILE A 179 19.92 -19.15 7.66
C ILE A 179 19.22 -17.94 7.02
N VAL A 180 18.20 -18.24 6.21
CA VAL A 180 17.30 -17.24 5.60
C VAL A 180 15.93 -17.31 6.24
N CYS A 181 15.43 -16.19 6.72
CA CYS A 181 14.14 -16.09 7.39
C CYS A 181 13.10 -15.39 6.48
N VAL A 182 11.90 -15.96 6.44
CA VAL A 182 10.86 -15.55 5.51
C VAL A 182 9.47 -15.67 6.14
N GLU A 183 8.48 -15.02 5.54
CA GLU A 183 7.07 -15.24 5.83
C GLU A 183 6.53 -16.51 5.17
N PRO A 184 5.35 -17.01 5.60
CA PRO A 184 4.82 -18.30 5.13
C PRO A 184 4.53 -18.37 3.63
N GLU A 185 4.11 -17.25 3.01
CA GLU A 185 3.77 -17.21 1.58
C GLU A 185 5.01 -17.19 0.68
N PHE A 186 6.06 -16.47 1.07
CA PHE A 186 7.20 -16.12 0.22
C PHE A 186 7.89 -17.32 -0.44
N PRO A 187 8.13 -18.45 0.26
CA PRO A 187 8.80 -19.60 -0.38
C PRO A 187 8.02 -20.25 -1.51
N GLY A 188 6.68 -20.15 -1.47
CA GLY A 188 5.80 -20.79 -2.45
C GLY A 188 5.31 -19.88 -3.58
N ARG A 189 5.55 -18.58 -3.47
CA ARG A 189 5.08 -17.60 -4.44
C ARG A 189 5.97 -17.57 -5.68
N ALA A 190 5.32 -17.55 -6.86
CA ALA A 190 6.03 -17.39 -8.12
C ALA A 190 6.71 -16.02 -8.27
N ASP A 191 6.19 -15.01 -7.58
CA ASP A 191 6.73 -13.65 -7.50
C ASP A 191 7.56 -13.38 -6.22
N GLY A 192 7.85 -14.42 -5.44
CA GLY A 192 8.64 -14.39 -4.21
C GLY A 192 10.01 -15.06 -4.35
N LEU A 193 10.30 -16.05 -3.47
CA LEU A 193 11.60 -16.74 -3.46
C LEU A 193 11.96 -17.39 -4.80
N VAL A 194 10.94 -17.84 -5.54
CA VAL A 194 11.16 -18.46 -6.87
C VAL A 194 11.89 -17.52 -7.82
N LEU A 195 11.57 -16.20 -7.82
CA LEU A 195 12.26 -15.22 -8.66
C LEU A 195 13.76 -15.11 -8.31
N PHE A 196 14.08 -15.09 -7.00
CA PHE A 196 15.48 -15.10 -6.56
C PHE A 196 16.22 -16.34 -7.05
N GLU A 197 15.63 -17.52 -6.88
CA GLU A 197 16.23 -18.79 -7.26
C GLU A 197 16.43 -18.90 -8.79
N GLU A 198 15.46 -18.42 -9.56
CA GLU A 198 15.56 -18.41 -11.04
C GLU A 198 16.61 -17.41 -11.53
N ALA A 199 16.65 -16.21 -10.95
CA ALA A 199 17.57 -15.15 -11.36
C ALA A 199 19.03 -15.48 -11.03
N THR A 200 19.29 -16.03 -9.85
CA THR A 200 20.65 -16.33 -9.38
C THR A 200 21.10 -17.75 -9.75
N GLY A 201 20.19 -18.64 -10.09
CA GLY A 201 20.46 -20.05 -10.32
C GLY A 201 20.76 -20.84 -9.05
N PHE A 202 20.56 -20.27 -7.87
CA PHE A 202 20.79 -20.89 -6.56
C PHE A 202 19.48 -21.11 -5.81
N ALA A 203 19.13 -22.39 -5.59
CA ALA A 203 17.97 -22.75 -4.77
C ALA A 203 18.39 -22.88 -3.29
N ILE A 204 17.72 -22.12 -2.42
CA ILE A 204 18.00 -22.17 -0.98
C ILE A 204 17.49 -23.50 -0.39
N PRO A 205 18.37 -24.33 0.22
CA PRO A 205 17.94 -25.58 0.83
C PRO A 205 16.87 -25.36 1.91
N GLN A 206 15.86 -26.20 1.94
CA GLN A 206 14.70 -26.07 2.86
C GLN A 206 15.09 -26.06 4.34
N ASP A 207 16.16 -26.78 4.72
CA ASP A 207 16.67 -26.80 6.09
C ASP A 207 17.38 -25.51 6.51
N ARG A 208 17.61 -24.60 5.56
CA ARG A 208 18.17 -23.26 5.78
C ARG A 208 17.11 -22.17 5.79
N ILE A 209 15.87 -22.47 5.47
CA ILE A 209 14.75 -21.55 5.49
C ILE A 209 14.04 -21.67 6.85
N ARG A 210 13.87 -20.53 7.54
CA ARG A 210 13.01 -20.42 8.73
C ARG A 210 11.82 -19.57 8.40
N VAL A 211 10.63 -20.11 8.68
CA VAL A 211 9.37 -19.41 8.47
C VAL A 211 8.91 -18.77 9.78
N PHE A 212 8.57 -17.50 9.73
CA PHE A 212 7.94 -16.73 10.80
C PHE A 212 6.53 -16.35 10.40
N GLU A 213 5.61 -16.26 11.36
CA GLU A 213 4.20 -15.99 11.09
C GLU A 213 3.91 -14.55 10.63
N ASN A 214 4.86 -13.63 10.81
CA ASN A 214 4.72 -12.23 10.43
C ASN A 214 6.07 -11.58 10.11
N ALA A 215 6.04 -10.54 9.27
CA ALA A 215 7.21 -9.80 8.84
C ALA A 215 8.02 -9.21 10.01
N ALA A 216 7.36 -8.68 11.05
CA ALA A 216 8.05 -8.05 12.17
C ALA A 216 9.07 -8.98 12.83
N ASP A 217 8.70 -10.25 13.02
CA ASP A 217 9.59 -11.24 13.63
C ASP A 217 10.78 -11.58 12.72
N VAL A 218 10.60 -11.53 11.39
CA VAL A 218 11.69 -11.69 10.41
C VAL A 218 12.72 -10.58 10.58
N TYR A 219 12.28 -9.32 10.59
CA TYR A 219 13.18 -8.16 10.73
C TYR A 219 13.96 -8.19 12.05
N GLU A 220 13.27 -8.49 13.17
CA GLU A 220 13.92 -8.60 14.47
C GLU A 220 14.95 -9.75 14.51
N ALA A 221 14.60 -10.90 13.90
CA ALA A 221 15.50 -12.05 13.85
C ALA A 221 16.78 -11.76 13.06
N VAL A 222 16.68 -10.98 11.97
CA VAL A 222 17.84 -10.48 11.21
C VAL A 222 18.66 -9.49 12.03
N ALA A 223 18.00 -8.51 12.64
CA ALA A 223 18.66 -7.46 13.42
C ALA A 223 19.51 -8.01 14.58
N ILE A 224 19.03 -9.07 15.25
CA ILE A 224 19.77 -9.71 16.36
C ILE A 224 20.69 -10.86 15.90
N GLY A 225 20.77 -11.14 14.59
CA GLY A 225 21.63 -12.19 14.03
C GLY A 225 21.14 -13.61 14.29
N THR A 226 19.86 -13.82 14.57
CA THR A 226 19.23 -15.16 14.61
C THR A 226 19.06 -15.72 13.18
N CYS A 227 18.87 -14.83 12.22
CA CYS A 227 18.89 -15.09 10.80
C CYS A 227 20.03 -14.30 10.18
N ASP A 228 20.69 -14.88 9.20
CA ASP A 228 21.75 -14.22 8.44
C ASP A 228 21.19 -13.29 7.40
N PHE A 229 20.10 -13.71 6.75
CA PHE A 229 19.28 -12.92 5.85
C PHE A 229 17.81 -13.05 6.21
N GLY A 230 17.03 -12.07 5.79
CA GLY A 230 15.58 -12.12 5.90
C GLY A 230 14.89 -11.42 4.75
N GLU A 231 13.76 -11.96 4.37
CA GLU A 231 12.82 -11.30 3.47
C GLU A 231 12.39 -9.95 4.06
N ILE A 232 12.26 -8.96 3.20
CA ILE A 232 11.76 -7.62 3.57
C ILE A 232 10.77 -7.09 2.52
N PHE A 233 9.92 -6.17 2.96
CA PHE A 233 9.18 -5.25 2.11
C PHE A 233 9.89 -3.90 2.11
N THR A 234 10.13 -3.31 0.93
CA THR A 234 11.00 -2.14 0.80
C THR A 234 10.42 -0.84 1.37
N THR A 235 9.16 -0.83 1.78
CA THR A 235 8.51 0.29 2.48
C THR A 235 8.44 0.10 3.98
N ASP A 236 8.93 -1.02 4.53
CA ASP A 236 8.87 -1.26 5.98
C ASP A 236 9.87 -0.36 6.73
N GLY A 237 9.36 0.44 7.65
CA GLY A 237 10.15 1.36 8.45
C GLY A 237 11.12 0.70 9.44
N ARG A 238 11.00 -0.61 9.66
CA ARG A 238 11.95 -1.38 10.48
C ARG A 238 13.31 -1.51 9.82
N ILE A 239 13.40 -1.37 8.50
CA ILE A 239 14.68 -1.34 7.78
C ILE A 239 15.57 -0.24 8.38
N ASP A 240 15.03 0.96 8.51
CA ASP A 240 15.75 2.10 9.06
C ASP A 240 15.90 2.01 10.59
N SER A 241 14.81 1.69 11.30
CA SER A 241 14.80 1.70 12.78
C SER A 241 15.67 0.60 13.41
N LEU A 242 15.91 -0.50 12.71
CA LEU A 242 16.78 -1.60 13.11
C LEU A 242 18.18 -1.55 12.45
N ASP A 243 18.47 -0.49 11.65
CA ASP A 243 19.72 -0.31 10.90
C ASP A 243 20.10 -1.54 10.05
N LEU A 244 19.09 -2.09 9.35
CA LEU A 244 19.28 -3.26 8.51
C LEU A 244 20.00 -2.90 7.20
N THR A 245 20.89 -3.79 6.76
CA THR A 245 21.57 -3.62 5.48
C THR A 245 20.77 -4.35 4.39
N VAL A 246 20.18 -3.59 3.49
CA VAL A 246 19.41 -4.14 2.37
C VAL A 246 20.36 -4.70 1.31
N VAL A 247 20.08 -5.91 0.82
CA VAL A 247 20.73 -6.51 -0.35
C VAL A 247 20.17 -5.82 -1.59
N VAL A 248 21.06 -5.40 -2.49
CA VAL A 248 20.65 -4.67 -3.69
C VAL A 248 19.91 -5.59 -4.66
N ASP A 249 18.69 -5.22 -5.03
CA ASP A 249 17.96 -5.88 -6.10
C ASP A 249 18.24 -5.18 -7.44
N PRO A 250 18.83 -5.87 -8.44
CA PRO A 250 19.04 -5.30 -9.77
C PRO A 250 17.76 -5.24 -10.63
N GLY A 251 16.60 -5.50 -10.06
CA GLY A 251 15.30 -5.53 -10.73
C GLY A 251 14.78 -6.96 -10.97
N VAL A 252 15.08 -7.86 -10.08
CA VAL A 252 14.58 -9.26 -10.08
C VAL A 252 13.15 -9.32 -9.61
N PHE A 253 12.86 -8.68 -8.47
CA PHE A 253 11.50 -8.64 -7.93
C PHE A 253 10.62 -7.67 -8.71
N TYR A 254 9.34 -8.01 -8.82
CA TYR A 254 8.36 -7.21 -9.54
C TYR A 254 8.03 -5.90 -8.80
N VAL A 255 7.31 -5.02 -9.49
CA VAL A 255 6.84 -3.74 -8.92
C VAL A 255 5.50 -3.94 -8.26
N TYR A 256 5.36 -3.53 -7.00
CA TYR A 256 4.15 -3.63 -6.20
C TYR A 256 3.58 -2.25 -5.90
N ASN A 257 2.83 -1.69 -6.86
CA ASN A 257 2.03 -0.50 -6.62
C ASN A 257 0.65 -0.89 -6.09
N VAL A 258 0.15 -0.13 -5.13
CA VAL A 258 -1.14 -0.40 -4.49
C VAL A 258 -2.29 0.29 -5.23
N SER A 259 -3.44 -0.40 -5.33
CA SER A 259 -4.72 0.13 -5.79
C SER A 259 -5.83 -0.30 -4.83
N LEU A 260 -6.91 0.47 -4.75
CA LEU A 260 -8.08 0.05 -3.99
C LEU A 260 -8.88 -0.97 -4.81
N ASN A 261 -9.11 -2.15 -4.25
CA ASN A 261 -9.95 -3.18 -4.83
C ASN A 261 -11.37 -3.09 -4.27
N ILE A 262 -12.35 -3.00 -5.17
CA ILE A 262 -13.77 -2.80 -4.85
C ILE A 262 -14.65 -3.54 -5.84
N PRO A 263 -15.74 -4.23 -5.44
CA PRO A 263 -16.70 -4.81 -6.37
C PRO A 263 -17.34 -3.75 -7.28
N THR A 264 -17.44 -4.04 -8.59
CA THR A 264 -18.04 -3.14 -9.59
C THR A 264 -19.38 -2.56 -9.15
N GLY A 265 -20.26 -3.40 -8.56
CA GLY A 265 -21.57 -2.93 -8.10
C GLY A 265 -21.54 -1.93 -6.94
N LEU A 266 -20.49 -1.92 -6.12
CA LEU A 266 -20.29 -0.89 -5.09
C LEU A 266 -19.67 0.36 -5.70
N TYR A 267 -18.68 0.21 -6.57
CA TYR A 267 -18.04 1.31 -7.31
C TYR A 267 -19.07 2.14 -8.10
N GLU A 268 -19.96 1.49 -8.84
CA GLU A 268 -21.00 2.14 -9.67
C GLU A 268 -21.98 2.99 -8.87
N ARG A 269 -22.05 2.87 -7.55
CA ARG A 269 -22.93 3.70 -6.72
C ARG A 269 -22.46 5.15 -6.60
N ALA A 270 -21.14 5.41 -6.69
CA ALA A 270 -20.54 6.74 -6.60
C ALA A 270 -19.15 6.77 -7.29
N PRO A 271 -19.04 6.53 -8.61
CA PRO A 271 -17.74 6.34 -9.27
C PRO A 271 -16.78 7.52 -9.07
N GLU A 272 -17.26 8.75 -9.32
CA GLU A 272 -16.46 9.98 -9.18
C GLU A 272 -15.97 10.17 -7.73
N ALA A 273 -16.81 9.87 -6.73
CA ALA A 273 -16.43 10.00 -5.34
C ALA A 273 -15.36 8.97 -4.91
N TRP A 274 -15.41 7.75 -5.45
CA TRP A 274 -14.38 6.74 -5.23
C TRP A 274 -13.05 7.14 -5.87
N ASP A 275 -13.09 7.59 -7.12
CA ASP A 275 -11.89 8.02 -7.85
C ASP A 275 -11.22 9.21 -7.16
N ASP A 276 -11.99 10.22 -6.76
CA ASP A 276 -11.50 11.40 -6.07
C ASP A 276 -10.89 11.04 -4.71
N LEU A 277 -11.58 10.22 -3.90
CA LEU A 277 -11.09 9.79 -2.59
C LEU A 277 -9.76 9.04 -2.70
N VAL A 278 -9.69 8.07 -3.62
CA VAL A 278 -8.47 7.28 -3.81
C VAL A 278 -7.33 8.13 -4.34
N ALA A 279 -7.60 9.04 -5.27
CA ALA A 279 -6.61 9.98 -5.77
C ALA A 279 -6.07 10.90 -4.67
N GLU A 280 -6.94 11.44 -3.80
CA GLU A 280 -6.53 12.27 -2.66
C GLU A 280 -5.67 11.52 -1.65
N ILE A 281 -5.98 10.24 -1.37
CA ILE A 281 -5.20 9.41 -0.46
C ILE A 281 -3.83 9.07 -1.07
N LEU A 282 -3.79 8.64 -2.34
CA LEU A 282 -2.56 8.15 -2.97
C LEU A 282 -1.61 9.26 -3.42
N ALA A 283 -2.11 10.44 -3.81
CA ALA A 283 -1.27 11.53 -4.34
C ALA A 283 -0.13 11.96 -3.40
N PRO A 284 -0.31 12.11 -2.07
CA PRO A 284 0.77 12.46 -1.16
C PRO A 284 1.66 11.29 -0.72
N LEU A 285 1.28 10.04 -1.04
CA LEU A 285 2.01 8.83 -0.64
C LEU A 285 3.18 8.53 -1.60
N SER A 286 4.31 9.19 -1.35
CA SER A 286 5.60 8.80 -1.95
C SER A 286 6.24 7.64 -1.20
N GLN A 287 7.29 7.02 -1.77
CA GLN A 287 8.09 5.98 -1.10
C GLN A 287 8.48 6.39 0.33
N ASN A 288 9.12 7.56 0.47
CA ASN A 288 9.55 8.03 1.79
C ASN A 288 8.38 8.30 2.75
N ARG A 289 7.22 8.70 2.22
CA ARG A 289 6.07 9.00 3.07
C ARG A 289 5.44 7.74 3.63
N ILE A 290 5.22 6.72 2.81
CA ILE A 290 4.64 5.47 3.29
C ILE A 290 5.60 4.77 4.26
N THR A 291 6.92 4.75 3.95
CA THR A 291 7.94 4.22 4.86
C THR A 291 7.92 4.93 6.22
N GLU A 292 7.78 6.26 6.24
CA GLU A 292 7.69 7.03 7.49
C GLU A 292 6.43 6.69 8.30
N LEU A 293 5.27 6.54 7.64
CA LEU A 293 4.03 6.13 8.33
C LEU A 293 4.17 4.73 8.93
N ASN A 294 4.71 3.79 8.14
CA ASN A 294 4.96 2.42 8.58
C ASN A 294 5.94 2.39 9.77
N ARG A 295 7.00 3.22 9.73
CA ARG A 295 7.97 3.35 10.82
C ARG A 295 7.32 3.83 12.12
N ARG A 296 6.48 4.87 12.05
CA ARG A 296 5.78 5.42 13.23
C ARG A 296 4.94 4.35 13.94
N VAL A 297 4.20 3.55 13.14
CA VAL A 297 3.39 2.45 13.69
C VAL A 297 4.28 1.34 14.26
N ALA A 298 5.36 0.97 13.57
CA ALA A 298 6.30 -0.05 14.03
C ALA A 298 7.01 0.35 15.34
N GLU A 299 7.24 1.65 15.56
CA GLU A 299 7.79 2.21 16.81
C GLU A 299 6.74 2.36 17.92
N GLY A 300 5.49 1.98 17.67
CA GLY A 300 4.41 1.91 18.66
C GLY A 300 3.52 3.15 18.74
N GLU A 301 3.58 4.06 17.78
CA GLU A 301 2.60 5.15 17.68
C GLU A 301 1.23 4.56 17.31
N PRO A 302 0.13 5.01 17.94
CA PRO A 302 -1.19 4.47 17.65
C PRO A 302 -1.58 4.65 16.18
N LEU A 303 -2.00 3.58 15.54
CA LEU A 303 -2.38 3.54 14.12
C LEU A 303 -3.38 4.65 13.76
N SER A 304 -4.41 4.83 14.59
CA SER A 304 -5.43 5.86 14.38
C SER A 304 -4.89 7.29 14.46
N GLU A 305 -3.85 7.54 15.26
CA GLU A 305 -3.21 8.86 15.36
C GLU A 305 -2.34 9.12 14.14
N VAL A 306 -1.59 8.12 13.66
CA VAL A 306 -0.78 8.21 12.44
C VAL A 306 -1.67 8.51 11.23
N ALA A 307 -2.79 7.81 11.07
CA ALA A 307 -3.74 8.05 10.00
C ALA A 307 -4.40 9.43 10.10
N ALA A 308 -4.85 9.83 11.29
CA ALA A 308 -5.46 11.15 11.49
C ALA A 308 -4.48 12.30 11.21
N ASP A 309 -3.20 12.13 11.55
CA ASP A 309 -2.15 13.11 11.26
C ASP A 309 -1.89 13.25 9.76
N PHE A 310 -1.84 12.13 9.05
CA PHE A 310 -1.75 12.10 7.59
C PHE A 310 -2.93 12.84 6.94
N ILE A 311 -4.16 12.48 7.27
CA ILE A 311 -5.39 13.08 6.76
C ILE A 311 -5.39 14.60 6.99
N ARG A 312 -5.04 15.03 8.20
CA ARG A 312 -4.97 16.46 8.56
C ARG A 312 -3.88 17.20 7.79
N THR A 313 -2.68 16.57 7.65
CA THR A 313 -1.53 17.18 6.98
C THR A 313 -1.81 17.44 5.51
N PHE A 314 -2.45 16.51 4.84
CA PHE A 314 -2.73 16.58 3.40
C PHE A 314 -4.16 17.05 3.09
N ARG A 315 -4.94 17.40 4.11
CA ARG A 315 -6.30 17.93 3.97
C ARG A 315 -7.24 17.01 3.19
N ILE A 316 -7.10 15.71 3.38
CA ILE A 316 -7.94 14.71 2.71
C ILE A 316 -9.43 14.86 3.07
N ASN A 317 -9.72 15.50 4.16
CA ASN A 317 -11.09 15.80 4.62
C ASN A 317 -11.39 17.32 4.65
N GLY A 318 -10.80 18.12 3.78
CA GLY A 318 -11.05 19.55 3.63
C GLY A 318 -10.15 20.47 4.47
#